data_681f31fbbe2a35156af6a3c0a5eb001a
#
_entry.id   681f31fbbe2a35156af6a3c0a5eb001a
#
_cell.length_a   1.000
_cell.length_b   1.000
_cell.length_c   1.000
_cell.angle_alpha   90.00
_cell.angle_beta   90.00
_cell.angle_gamma   90.00
#
_symmetry.space_group_name_H-M   'P 1'
#
loop_
_entity.id
_entity.type
_entity.pdbx_description
1 polymer ?
#
loop_
_entity_poly.entity_id
_entity_poly.type
_entity_poly.pdbx_seq_one_letter_code
_entity_poly.pdbx_strand_id
1 'polypeptide(L)'
;MCPIAAESKNSKSRSKKKLNKNINPSAETELSNNTVEKVVNNDSELENNNQNPSEDDEKNLANIKLGPKGIYTEDSIRVYLQEIGRIRLLRPDEEIELARKIADLLQLEELATQYESEKGHFPTVREWAELIDMPLSKFRRRLLLGRRAKEKMVQSNLRLVVSIAKKYMNRGLSFQDLIQEGSLGLIRAAEKFDHEKGYKFSTYATWWIRQAITRAIADQSRTIRLPVHLYETISRIKKTTKVLSQEFGRKPSEEEIAESMEMTIEKLRFIAKSAQLPISLETPIGKEEDSRLGDFIEADIENPEQDVSKTLLREDLEGVLATLSPRERDVLRLRYGIDDGRMKTLEEIGQIFDVTRERIRQIEAKALRKLRHPNRNGVLKEYIK
;
A
#
# COMPACT_ATOMS: atom_id res chain seq x y z
N MET A 1 13.31 -33.18 65.06
CA MET A 1 12.03 -33.82 65.32
C MET A 1 11.07 -33.44 64.19
N CYS A 2 10.88 -34.39 63.30
CA CYS A 2 9.68 -34.46 62.40
C CYS A 2 8.44 -34.76 63.29
N PRO A 3 7.23 -34.75 62.78
CA PRO A 3 6.76 -34.89 61.40
C PRO A 3 5.40 -34.23 61.04
N ILE A 4 4.91 -34.58 59.82
CA ILE A 4 3.54 -34.86 59.33
C ILE A 4 2.83 -33.65 58.70
N ALA A 5 2.37 -33.71 57.55
CA ALA A 5 1.76 -34.49 56.51
C ALA A 5 0.81 -33.61 55.72
N ALA A 6 0.93 -33.72 54.44
CA ALA A 6 -0.07 -33.97 53.39
C ALA A 6 -1.31 -33.06 53.30
N GLU A 7 -1.51 -32.41 52.18
CA GLU A 7 -2.56 -32.77 51.22
C GLU A 7 -2.56 -31.91 49.97
N SER A 8 -2.62 -32.61 48.91
CA SER A 8 -2.85 -32.29 47.51
C SER A 8 -3.97 -31.28 47.22
N LYS A 9 -3.76 -30.41 46.23
CA LYS A 9 -4.78 -30.15 45.19
C LYS A 9 -4.16 -29.46 43.95
N ASN A 10 -4.14 -30.22 42.87
CA ASN A 10 -4.34 -29.83 41.49
C ASN A 10 -4.25 -28.33 41.13
N SER A 11 -3.18 -27.94 40.43
CA SER A 11 -3.21 -26.83 39.49
C SER A 11 -2.72 -27.31 38.14
N LYS A 12 -3.64 -27.26 37.19
CA LYS A 12 -3.49 -27.62 35.78
C LYS A 12 -2.32 -26.86 35.15
N SER A 13 -1.30 -27.62 34.77
CA SER A 13 -0.25 -27.14 33.87
C SER A 13 -0.84 -26.81 32.50
N ARG A 14 -0.87 -25.53 32.15
CA ARG A 14 -1.07 -25.08 30.78
C ARG A 14 0.22 -25.37 30.00
N SER A 15 0.21 -26.45 29.26
CA SER A 15 1.21 -26.72 28.22
C SER A 15 1.20 -25.61 27.14
N LYS A 16 2.27 -24.86 27.08
CA LYS A 16 2.58 -24.00 25.93
C LYS A 16 2.86 -24.90 24.73
N LYS A 17 1.87 -25.08 23.85
CA LYS A 17 2.08 -25.61 22.50
C LYS A 17 2.98 -24.63 21.74
N LYS A 18 4.23 -25.01 21.53
CA LYS A 18 5.10 -24.44 20.50
C LYS A 18 4.45 -24.75 19.15
N LEU A 19 3.90 -23.76 18.47
CA LEU A 19 3.49 -23.86 17.08
C LEU A 19 4.77 -23.90 16.22
N ASN A 20 5.19 -25.09 15.83
CA ASN A 20 6.13 -25.27 14.74
C ASN A 20 5.41 -24.83 13.45
N LYS A 21 5.77 -23.64 12.94
CA LYS A 21 5.45 -23.22 11.58
C LYS A 21 6.44 -23.90 10.62
N ASN A 22 6.17 -25.14 10.25
CA ASN A 22 6.67 -25.68 9.01
C ASN A 22 5.78 -25.15 7.88
N ILE A 23 6.14 -24.03 7.31
CA ILE A 23 5.54 -23.52 6.08
C ILE A 23 6.27 -24.23 4.94
N ASN A 24 5.63 -25.20 4.32
CA ASN A 24 6.10 -25.86 3.10
C ASN A 24 6.07 -24.82 1.95
N PRO A 25 7.20 -24.54 1.28
CA PRO A 25 7.23 -23.59 0.15
C PRO A 25 6.40 -24.04 -1.05
N SER A 26 6.00 -25.30 -1.14
CA SER A 26 5.12 -25.84 -2.18
C SER A 26 3.66 -25.39 -2.07
N ALA A 27 3.15 -25.08 -0.88
CA ALA A 27 1.76 -24.68 -0.69
C ALA A 27 1.47 -23.23 -1.16
N GLU A 28 2.46 -22.34 -1.10
CA GLU A 28 2.31 -20.97 -1.65
C GLU A 28 2.31 -20.95 -3.18
N THR A 29 2.96 -21.91 -3.82
CA THR A 29 2.98 -22.03 -5.28
C THR A 29 1.66 -22.59 -5.81
N GLU A 30 1.00 -23.49 -5.09
CA GLU A 30 -0.31 -24.02 -5.47
C GLU A 30 -1.46 -23.03 -5.22
N LEU A 31 -1.39 -22.22 -4.15
CA LEU A 31 -2.38 -21.16 -3.90
C LEU A 31 -2.27 -20.01 -4.93
N SER A 32 -1.05 -19.71 -5.42
CA SER A 32 -0.86 -18.73 -6.48
C SER A 32 -1.36 -19.25 -7.84
N ASN A 33 -1.20 -20.53 -8.14
CA ASN A 33 -1.65 -21.13 -9.38
C ASN A 33 -3.18 -21.25 -9.47
N ASN A 34 -3.86 -21.62 -8.38
CA ASN A 34 -5.34 -21.66 -8.35
C ASN A 34 -6.00 -20.27 -8.42
N THR A 35 -5.31 -19.23 -7.93
CA THR A 35 -5.79 -17.85 -8.08
C THR A 35 -5.56 -17.35 -9.50
N VAL A 36 -4.49 -17.78 -10.14
CA VAL A 36 -4.11 -17.46 -11.53
C VAL A 36 -5.09 -18.08 -12.53
N GLU A 37 -5.49 -19.35 -12.35
CA GLU A 37 -6.48 -19.99 -13.23
C GLU A 37 -7.87 -19.34 -13.14
N LYS A 38 -8.30 -18.91 -11.94
CA LYS A 38 -9.58 -18.19 -11.78
C LYS A 38 -9.57 -16.79 -12.40
N VAL A 39 -8.43 -16.10 -12.41
CA VAL A 39 -8.28 -14.78 -13.03
C VAL A 39 -8.20 -14.89 -14.54
N VAL A 40 -7.53 -15.92 -15.06
CA VAL A 40 -7.43 -16.17 -16.51
C VAL A 40 -8.78 -16.51 -17.13
N ASN A 41 -9.62 -17.28 -16.43
CA ASN A 41 -10.95 -17.63 -16.93
C ASN A 41 -11.94 -16.46 -16.90
N ASN A 42 -11.76 -15.48 -16.01
CA ASN A 42 -12.58 -14.27 -15.98
C ASN A 42 -12.16 -13.20 -17.01
N ASP A 43 -10.90 -13.22 -17.47
CA ASP A 43 -10.40 -12.30 -18.50
C ASP A 43 -10.66 -12.79 -19.92
N SER A 44 -10.83 -14.12 -20.12
CA SER A 44 -11.15 -14.69 -21.44
C SER A 44 -12.56 -14.34 -21.93
N GLU A 45 -13.50 -14.07 -21.03
CA GLU A 45 -14.84 -13.55 -21.42
C GLU A 45 -14.83 -12.07 -21.81
N LEU A 46 -13.78 -11.33 -21.48
CA LEU A 46 -13.60 -9.92 -21.90
C LEU A 46 -12.95 -9.80 -23.30
N GLU A 47 -12.34 -10.86 -23.80
CA GLU A 47 -11.65 -10.86 -25.10
C GLU A 47 -12.59 -11.13 -26.29
N ASN A 48 -13.81 -11.61 -26.08
CA ASN A 48 -14.75 -11.87 -27.17
C ASN A 48 -15.37 -10.61 -27.83
N ASN A 49 -15.02 -9.40 -27.33
CA ASN A 49 -15.42 -8.14 -27.99
C ASN A 49 -14.24 -7.23 -28.38
N ASN A 50 -13.01 -7.71 -28.32
CA ASN A 50 -11.87 -6.99 -28.88
C ASN A 50 -11.35 -7.81 -30.09
N GLN A 51 -11.72 -7.34 -31.26
CA GLN A 51 -11.09 -7.67 -32.52
C GLN A 51 -9.58 -7.73 -32.33
N ASN A 52 -8.95 -8.79 -32.85
CA ASN A 52 -7.51 -8.88 -33.04
C ASN A 52 -7.00 -7.52 -33.54
N PRO A 53 -5.85 -7.02 -33.03
CA PRO A 53 -5.26 -5.81 -33.61
C PRO A 53 -5.19 -6.03 -35.12
N SER A 54 -5.97 -5.24 -35.85
CA SER A 54 -6.01 -5.32 -37.29
C SER A 54 -4.59 -5.05 -37.77
N GLU A 55 -4.20 -5.65 -38.88
CA GLU A 55 -2.91 -5.37 -39.55
C GLU A 55 -2.67 -3.86 -39.75
N ASP A 56 -3.75 -3.06 -39.65
CA ASP A 56 -3.73 -1.62 -39.70
C ASP A 56 -3.19 -0.94 -38.42
N ASP A 57 -3.31 -1.56 -37.24
CA ASP A 57 -2.68 -1.05 -35.99
C ASP A 57 -1.16 -1.31 -36.01
N GLU A 58 -0.70 -2.41 -36.58
CA GLU A 58 0.72 -2.67 -36.81
C GLU A 58 1.30 -1.75 -37.89
N LYS A 59 0.53 -1.44 -38.94
CA LYS A 59 0.91 -0.48 -40.00
C LYS A 59 0.96 0.96 -39.48
N ASN A 60 0.08 1.35 -38.54
CA ASN A 60 0.11 2.68 -37.91
C ASN A 60 1.32 2.88 -36.98
N LEU A 61 1.81 1.84 -36.32
CA LEU A 61 3.07 1.87 -35.57
C LEU A 61 4.31 1.90 -36.48
N ALA A 62 4.23 1.28 -37.66
CA ALA A 62 5.29 1.31 -38.66
C ALA A 62 5.34 2.65 -39.44
N ASN A 63 4.22 3.36 -39.52
CA ASN A 63 4.07 4.64 -40.23
C ASN A 63 4.33 5.89 -39.36
N ILE A 64 4.91 5.77 -38.15
CA ILE A 64 5.48 6.91 -37.45
C ILE A 64 6.64 7.42 -38.31
N LYS A 65 6.34 8.37 -39.21
CA LYS A 65 7.36 9.05 -40.02
C LYS A 65 8.41 9.63 -39.09
N LEU A 66 9.61 9.09 -39.10
CA LEU A 66 10.77 9.69 -38.46
C LEU A 66 10.93 11.08 -39.02
N GLY A 67 10.64 12.10 -38.20
CA GLY A 67 10.98 13.47 -38.57
C GLY A 67 12.49 13.63 -38.81
N PRO A 68 12.92 14.65 -39.55
CA PRO A 68 14.31 14.81 -39.90
C PRO A 68 15.22 14.85 -38.67
N LYS A 69 16.38 14.18 -38.77
CA LYS A 69 17.40 14.15 -37.71
C LYS A 69 17.70 15.58 -37.24
N GLY A 70 17.40 15.91 -36.00
CA GLY A 70 17.81 17.19 -35.40
C GLY A 70 16.71 18.02 -34.75
N ILE A 71 15.43 17.63 -34.79
CA ILE A 71 14.38 18.33 -34.05
C ILE A 71 14.32 17.79 -32.63
N TYR A 72 14.81 18.55 -31.66
CA TYR A 72 14.61 18.32 -30.24
C TYR A 72 13.12 18.54 -29.96
N THR A 73 12.37 17.50 -29.72
CA THR A 73 10.98 17.60 -29.30
C THR A 73 10.92 17.57 -27.75
N GLU A 74 10.25 18.55 -27.16
CA GLU A 74 10.04 18.64 -25.71
C GLU A 74 9.21 17.46 -25.16
N ASP A 75 8.54 16.72 -26.04
CA ASP A 75 7.73 15.55 -25.67
C ASP A 75 8.63 14.33 -25.40
N SER A 76 8.87 14.07 -24.13
CA SER A 76 9.69 12.95 -23.66
C SER A 76 9.15 11.58 -24.11
N ILE A 77 7.84 11.45 -24.26
CA ILE A 77 7.19 10.22 -24.75
C ILE A 77 7.57 9.98 -26.21
N ARG A 78 7.54 11.01 -27.03
CA ARG A 78 7.89 10.91 -28.44
C ARG A 78 9.34 10.51 -28.63
N VAL A 79 10.26 11.10 -27.85
CA VAL A 79 11.69 10.74 -27.88
C VAL A 79 11.85 9.26 -27.50
N TYR A 80 11.23 8.81 -26.43
CA TYR A 80 11.28 7.42 -26.00
C TYR A 80 10.76 6.46 -27.08
N LEU A 81 9.60 6.74 -27.68
CA LEU A 81 9.02 5.92 -28.75
C LEU A 81 9.95 5.87 -29.98
N GLN A 82 10.65 6.97 -30.29
CA GLN A 82 11.60 7.01 -31.37
C GLN A 82 12.86 6.19 -31.08
N GLU A 83 13.34 6.17 -29.84
CA GLU A 83 14.49 5.35 -29.40
C GLU A 83 14.18 3.86 -29.46
N ILE A 84 13.05 3.40 -28.90
CA ILE A 84 12.65 2.00 -28.93
C ILE A 84 12.37 1.52 -30.36
N GLY A 85 11.90 2.44 -31.25
CA GLY A 85 11.65 2.15 -32.66
C GLY A 85 12.91 1.78 -33.48
N ARG A 86 14.10 2.23 -33.04
CA ARG A 86 15.39 1.93 -33.68
C ARG A 86 15.88 0.51 -33.41
N ILE A 87 15.36 -0.14 -32.33
CA ILE A 87 15.80 -1.45 -31.90
C ILE A 87 15.11 -2.48 -32.79
N ARG A 88 15.88 -3.38 -33.39
CA ARG A 88 15.31 -4.44 -34.23
C ARG A 88 14.62 -5.51 -33.40
N LEU A 89 13.56 -6.10 -33.95
CA LEU A 89 12.87 -7.25 -33.38
C LEU A 89 13.76 -8.51 -33.44
N LEU A 90 13.59 -9.40 -32.46
CA LEU A 90 14.30 -10.67 -32.40
C LEU A 90 13.62 -11.69 -33.32
N ARG A 91 14.44 -12.63 -33.84
CA ARG A 91 13.94 -13.85 -34.51
C ARG A 91 13.72 -14.95 -33.47
N PRO A 92 12.82 -15.90 -33.70
CA PRO A 92 12.58 -16.99 -32.75
C PRO A 92 13.84 -17.74 -32.31
N ASP A 93 14.78 -18.00 -33.26
CA ASP A 93 16.06 -18.66 -32.96
C ASP A 93 16.93 -17.83 -32.02
N GLU A 94 16.92 -16.49 -32.19
CA GLU A 94 17.65 -15.56 -31.34
C GLU A 94 17.00 -15.48 -29.93
N GLU A 95 15.68 -15.57 -29.83
CA GLU A 95 14.97 -15.63 -28.52
C GLU A 95 15.43 -16.84 -27.71
N ILE A 96 15.53 -18.01 -28.35
CA ILE A 96 15.99 -19.25 -27.71
C ILE A 96 17.44 -19.13 -27.26
N GLU A 97 18.32 -18.60 -28.13
CA GLU A 97 19.73 -18.41 -27.79
C GLU A 97 19.93 -17.44 -26.61
N LEU A 98 19.19 -16.34 -26.61
CA LEU A 98 19.23 -15.39 -25.51
C LEU A 98 18.65 -16.00 -24.23
N ALA A 99 17.55 -16.73 -24.30
CA ALA A 99 16.96 -17.42 -23.15
C ALA A 99 17.93 -18.41 -22.49
N ARG A 100 18.68 -19.18 -23.27
CA ARG A 100 19.72 -20.06 -22.73
C ARG A 100 20.80 -19.31 -21.96
N LYS A 101 21.26 -18.17 -22.51
CA LYS A 101 22.27 -17.32 -21.85
C LYS A 101 21.74 -16.66 -20.57
N ILE A 102 20.44 -16.36 -20.53
CA ILE A 102 19.78 -15.81 -19.35
C ILE A 102 19.62 -16.89 -18.28
N ALA A 103 19.20 -18.11 -18.66
CA ALA A 103 19.10 -19.24 -17.74
C ALA A 103 20.46 -19.57 -17.10
N ASP A 104 21.54 -19.53 -17.90
CA ASP A 104 22.89 -19.67 -17.41
C ASP A 104 23.28 -18.58 -16.39
N LEU A 105 22.93 -17.32 -16.65
CA LEU A 105 23.15 -16.21 -15.72
C LEU A 105 22.40 -16.42 -14.39
N LEU A 106 21.13 -16.83 -14.45
CA LEU A 106 20.30 -17.05 -13.27
C LEU A 106 20.85 -18.19 -12.39
N GLN A 107 21.33 -19.27 -12.98
CA GLN A 107 22.03 -20.34 -12.23
C GLN A 107 23.27 -19.81 -11.49
N LEU A 108 24.04 -18.90 -12.12
CA LEU A 108 25.16 -18.26 -11.48
C LEU A 108 24.73 -17.36 -10.31
N GLU A 109 23.67 -16.58 -10.50
CA GLU A 109 23.10 -15.69 -9.46
C GLU A 109 22.52 -16.50 -8.29
N GLU A 110 21.89 -17.64 -8.55
CA GLU A 110 21.37 -18.55 -7.53
C GLU A 110 22.49 -19.13 -6.65
N LEU A 111 23.60 -19.55 -7.24
CA LEU A 111 24.78 -20.00 -6.49
C LEU A 111 25.37 -18.88 -5.61
N ALA A 112 25.34 -17.63 -6.09
CA ALA A 112 25.81 -16.50 -5.29
C ALA A 112 24.88 -16.21 -4.09
N THR A 113 23.54 -16.32 -4.27
CA THR A 113 22.58 -16.15 -3.17
C THR A 113 22.66 -17.30 -2.15
N GLN A 114 22.96 -18.52 -2.57
CA GLN A 114 23.22 -19.64 -1.66
C GLN A 114 24.48 -19.38 -0.81
N TYR A 115 25.56 -18.93 -1.43
CA TYR A 115 26.78 -18.57 -0.73
C TYR A 115 26.56 -17.42 0.26
N GLU A 116 25.78 -16.41 -0.10
CA GLU A 116 25.42 -15.31 0.78
C GLU A 116 24.63 -15.82 2.01
N SER A 117 23.70 -16.75 1.82
CA SER A 117 22.94 -17.33 2.92
C SER A 117 23.81 -18.16 3.89
N GLU A 118 24.89 -18.81 3.37
CA GLU A 118 25.81 -19.62 4.17
C GLU A 118 26.85 -18.79 4.92
N LYS A 119 27.42 -17.76 4.25
CA LYS A 119 28.55 -16.97 4.77
C LYS A 119 28.19 -15.57 5.26
N GLY A 120 26.95 -15.11 5.02
CA GLY A 120 26.46 -13.82 5.48
C GLY A 120 26.96 -12.60 4.69
N HIS A 121 27.67 -12.82 3.58
CA HIS A 121 28.10 -11.77 2.66
C HIS A 121 28.06 -12.25 1.21
N PHE A 122 27.81 -11.32 0.29
CA PHE A 122 27.80 -11.61 -1.15
C PHE A 122 29.23 -11.98 -1.63
N PRO A 123 29.40 -13.06 -2.45
CA PRO A 123 30.70 -13.48 -2.88
C PRO A 123 31.41 -12.45 -3.74
N THR A 124 32.71 -12.27 -3.53
CA THR A 124 33.55 -11.49 -4.44
C THR A 124 33.67 -12.21 -5.79
N VAL A 125 34.00 -11.48 -6.85
CA VAL A 125 34.10 -12.07 -8.20
C VAL A 125 35.14 -13.22 -8.25
N ARG A 126 36.15 -13.23 -7.37
CA ARG A 126 37.13 -14.31 -7.27
C ARG A 126 36.54 -15.55 -6.60
N GLU A 127 35.93 -15.38 -5.43
CA GLU A 127 35.27 -16.45 -4.69
C GLU A 127 34.15 -17.08 -5.54
N TRP A 128 33.41 -16.25 -6.26
CA TRP A 128 32.35 -16.75 -7.16
C TRP A 128 32.91 -17.56 -8.33
N ALA A 129 34.06 -17.17 -8.90
CA ALA A 129 34.74 -17.94 -9.93
C ALA A 129 35.31 -19.28 -9.39
N GLU A 130 35.79 -19.28 -8.14
CA GLU A 130 36.27 -20.49 -7.43
C GLU A 130 35.14 -21.47 -7.13
N LEU A 131 33.94 -20.98 -6.74
CA LEU A 131 32.75 -21.81 -6.52
C LEU A 131 32.34 -22.63 -7.75
N ILE A 132 32.64 -22.14 -8.95
CA ILE A 132 32.24 -22.76 -10.24
C ILE A 132 33.43 -23.49 -10.89
N ASP A 133 34.59 -23.48 -10.24
CA ASP A 133 35.84 -24.07 -10.75
C ASP A 133 36.24 -23.53 -12.14
N MET A 134 36.13 -22.18 -12.30
CA MET A 134 36.41 -21.52 -13.58
C MET A 134 37.48 -20.43 -13.45
N PRO A 135 38.36 -20.25 -14.49
CA PRO A 135 39.28 -19.11 -14.50
C PRO A 135 38.53 -17.80 -14.53
N LEU A 136 39.00 -16.82 -13.71
CA LEU A 136 38.35 -15.50 -13.51
C LEU A 136 38.01 -14.78 -14.83
N SER A 137 38.86 -14.88 -15.85
CA SER A 137 38.64 -14.23 -17.15
C SER A 137 37.45 -14.84 -17.92
N LYS A 138 37.33 -16.19 -17.91
CA LYS A 138 36.19 -16.89 -18.53
C LYS A 138 34.90 -16.62 -17.77
N PHE A 139 34.94 -16.62 -16.43
CA PHE A 139 33.81 -16.30 -15.58
C PHE A 139 33.24 -14.90 -15.84
N ARG A 140 34.11 -13.87 -15.84
CA ARG A 140 33.70 -12.48 -16.14
C ARG A 140 33.04 -12.36 -17.52
N ARG A 141 33.60 -13.07 -18.53
CA ARG A 141 33.03 -13.05 -19.89
C ARG A 141 31.64 -13.71 -19.91
N ARG A 142 31.47 -14.85 -19.21
CA ARG A 142 30.17 -15.57 -19.12
C ARG A 142 29.10 -14.69 -18.47
N LEU A 143 29.42 -14.06 -17.35
CA LEU A 143 28.55 -13.16 -16.62
C LEU A 143 28.15 -11.94 -17.47
N LEU A 144 29.12 -11.35 -18.19
CA LEU A 144 28.86 -10.22 -19.09
C LEU A 144 27.95 -10.61 -20.27
N LEU A 145 28.16 -11.80 -20.84
CA LEU A 145 27.33 -12.30 -21.94
C LEU A 145 25.89 -12.54 -21.48
N GLY A 146 25.67 -13.10 -20.29
CA GLY A 146 24.34 -13.28 -19.70
C GLY A 146 23.63 -11.96 -19.48
N ARG A 147 24.29 -10.98 -18.86
CA ARG A 147 23.73 -9.63 -18.64
C ARG A 147 23.35 -8.93 -19.95
N ARG A 148 24.24 -8.95 -20.95
CA ARG A 148 23.95 -8.40 -22.28
C ARG A 148 22.81 -9.12 -23.00
N ALA A 149 22.70 -10.44 -22.81
CA ALA A 149 21.58 -11.21 -23.36
C ALA A 149 20.24 -10.77 -22.73
N LYS A 150 20.18 -10.59 -21.40
CA LYS A 150 19.02 -10.06 -20.70
C LYS A 150 18.63 -8.67 -21.18
N GLU A 151 19.60 -7.76 -21.24
CA GLU A 151 19.38 -6.40 -21.76
C GLU A 151 18.83 -6.41 -23.19
N LYS A 152 19.43 -7.19 -24.10
CA LYS A 152 19.01 -7.28 -25.51
C LYS A 152 17.59 -7.84 -25.61
N MET A 153 17.24 -8.88 -24.82
CA MET A 153 15.92 -9.48 -24.83
C MET A 153 14.86 -8.49 -24.36
N VAL A 154 15.14 -7.70 -23.29
CA VAL A 154 14.25 -6.67 -22.79
C VAL A 154 14.10 -5.53 -23.79
N GLN A 155 15.21 -4.98 -24.29
CA GLN A 155 15.21 -3.83 -25.23
C GLN A 155 14.41 -4.13 -26.50
N SER A 156 14.56 -5.31 -27.06
CA SER A 156 13.86 -5.70 -28.30
C SER A 156 12.35 -5.88 -28.12
N ASN A 157 11.88 -6.04 -26.88
CA ASN A 157 10.47 -6.26 -26.54
C ASN A 157 9.79 -5.05 -25.87
N LEU A 158 10.45 -3.88 -25.76
CA LEU A 158 9.84 -2.67 -25.19
C LEU A 158 8.61 -2.21 -25.98
N ARG A 159 8.58 -2.42 -27.28
CA ARG A 159 7.40 -2.12 -28.13
C ARG A 159 6.16 -2.91 -27.69
N LEU A 160 6.32 -4.16 -27.24
CA LEU A 160 5.24 -4.96 -26.68
C LEU A 160 4.68 -4.33 -25.40
N VAL A 161 5.55 -3.84 -24.49
CA VAL A 161 5.13 -3.13 -23.29
C VAL A 161 4.25 -1.94 -23.62
N VAL A 162 4.69 -1.09 -24.57
CA VAL A 162 3.94 0.11 -25.00
C VAL A 162 2.56 -0.27 -25.54
N SER A 163 2.46 -1.31 -26.36
CA SER A 163 1.18 -1.77 -26.94
C SER A 163 0.18 -2.22 -25.87
N ILE A 164 0.68 -2.85 -24.80
CA ILE A 164 -0.14 -3.28 -23.68
C ILE A 164 -0.49 -2.08 -22.79
N ALA A 165 0.49 -1.23 -22.42
CA ALA A 165 0.29 -0.07 -21.56
C ALA A 165 -0.76 0.91 -22.12
N LYS A 166 -0.82 1.07 -23.45
CA LYS A 166 -1.83 1.89 -24.13
C LYS A 166 -3.27 1.53 -23.75
N LYS A 167 -3.56 0.24 -23.49
CA LYS A 167 -4.90 -0.22 -23.08
C LYS A 167 -5.29 0.18 -21.65
N TYR A 168 -4.31 0.63 -20.85
CA TYR A 168 -4.48 0.99 -19.43
C TYR A 168 -4.39 2.49 -19.16
N MET A 169 -4.32 3.33 -20.20
CA MET A 169 -4.34 4.78 -20.06
C MET A 169 -5.62 5.27 -19.36
N ASN A 170 -5.55 6.44 -18.74
CA ASN A 170 -6.65 7.10 -18.03
C ASN A 170 -7.19 6.34 -16.80
N ARG A 171 -6.34 5.52 -16.17
CA ARG A 171 -6.71 4.77 -14.96
C ARG A 171 -6.04 5.28 -13.68
N GLY A 172 -5.52 6.54 -13.70
CA GLY A 172 -4.94 7.20 -12.53
C GLY A 172 -3.41 7.20 -12.49
N LEU A 173 -2.73 6.56 -13.45
CA LEU A 173 -1.28 6.65 -13.63
C LEU A 173 -0.95 7.30 -14.97
N SER A 174 0.21 7.98 -15.04
CA SER A 174 0.72 8.54 -16.28
C SER A 174 1.11 7.43 -17.26
N PHE A 175 1.09 7.73 -18.56
CA PHE A 175 1.48 6.73 -19.57
C PHE A 175 2.93 6.29 -19.42
N GLN A 176 3.81 7.19 -19.01
CA GLN A 176 5.21 6.88 -18.75
C GLN A 176 5.38 5.91 -17.58
N ASP A 177 4.65 6.12 -16.47
CA ASP A 177 4.69 5.21 -15.32
C ASP A 177 4.15 3.82 -15.68
N LEU A 178 3.09 3.76 -16.49
CA LEU A 178 2.56 2.47 -16.98
C LEU A 178 3.59 1.72 -17.81
N ILE A 179 4.37 2.42 -18.65
CA ILE A 179 5.45 1.83 -19.45
C ILE A 179 6.57 1.31 -18.51
N GLN A 180 6.98 2.08 -17.52
CA GLN A 180 8.04 1.69 -16.60
C GLN A 180 7.64 0.46 -15.78
N GLU A 181 6.45 0.46 -15.17
CA GLU A 181 5.94 -0.69 -14.43
C GLU A 181 5.77 -1.93 -15.33
N GLY A 182 5.29 -1.72 -16.56
CA GLY A 182 5.24 -2.78 -17.56
C GLY A 182 6.62 -3.32 -17.93
N SER A 183 7.63 -2.48 -17.99
CA SER A 183 9.02 -2.87 -18.26
C SER A 183 9.62 -3.70 -17.12
N LEU A 184 9.27 -3.40 -15.86
CA LEU A 184 9.62 -4.24 -14.71
C LEU A 184 8.96 -5.62 -14.82
N GLY A 185 7.72 -5.69 -15.30
CA GLY A 185 7.04 -6.95 -15.62
C GLY A 185 7.76 -7.72 -16.72
N LEU A 186 8.20 -7.04 -17.79
CA LEU A 186 8.96 -7.65 -18.88
C LEU A 186 10.30 -8.22 -18.42
N ILE A 187 11.02 -7.54 -17.52
CA ILE A 187 12.28 -8.03 -16.94
C ILE A 187 12.03 -9.34 -16.18
N ARG A 188 11.00 -9.40 -15.33
CA ARG A 188 10.61 -10.63 -14.63
C ARG A 188 10.22 -11.75 -15.59
N ALA A 189 9.54 -11.41 -16.69
CA ALA A 189 9.21 -12.37 -17.72
C ALA A 189 10.47 -12.95 -18.39
N ALA A 190 11.48 -12.13 -18.68
CA ALA A 190 12.74 -12.56 -19.27
C ALA A 190 13.53 -13.50 -18.33
N GLU A 191 13.46 -13.28 -17.02
CA GLU A 191 14.09 -14.14 -16.02
C GLU A 191 13.41 -15.52 -15.90
N LYS A 192 12.07 -15.55 -15.99
CA LYS A 192 11.29 -16.78 -15.78
C LYS A 192 10.90 -17.50 -17.06
N PHE A 193 11.37 -17.03 -18.21
CA PHE A 193 11.01 -17.61 -19.49
C PHE A 193 11.71 -18.94 -19.75
N ASP A 194 10.92 -19.97 -19.99
CA ASP A 194 11.38 -21.31 -20.34
C ASP A 194 11.19 -21.56 -21.84
N HIS A 195 12.30 -21.62 -22.54
CA HIS A 195 12.33 -21.85 -24.02
C HIS A 195 11.99 -23.29 -24.42
N GLU A 196 12.08 -24.27 -23.50
CA GLU A 196 11.81 -25.70 -23.80
C GLU A 196 10.32 -25.94 -24.00
N LYS A 197 9.45 -25.09 -23.46
CA LYS A 197 7.99 -25.19 -23.62
C LYS A 197 7.48 -24.87 -25.03
N GLY A 198 8.32 -24.37 -25.93
CA GLY A 198 7.99 -24.12 -27.33
C GLY A 198 7.08 -22.92 -27.61
N TYR A 199 6.68 -22.12 -26.59
CA TYR A 199 5.90 -20.93 -26.79
C TYR A 199 6.77 -19.71 -27.10
N LYS A 200 6.21 -18.75 -27.88
CA LYS A 200 6.87 -17.45 -28.11
C LYS A 200 7.01 -16.67 -26.82
N PHE A 201 8.13 -15.96 -26.69
CA PHE A 201 8.37 -15.09 -25.53
C PHE A 201 7.26 -14.06 -25.33
N SER A 202 6.73 -13.46 -26.40
CA SER A 202 5.67 -12.46 -26.33
C SER A 202 4.41 -12.95 -25.64
N THR A 203 4.01 -14.21 -25.83
CA THR A 203 2.84 -14.81 -25.20
C THR A 203 3.00 -14.86 -23.67
N TYR A 204 4.16 -15.31 -23.20
CA TYR A 204 4.48 -15.37 -21.78
C TYR A 204 4.68 -13.97 -21.16
N ALA A 205 5.41 -13.10 -21.85
CA ALA A 205 5.68 -11.74 -21.39
C ALA A 205 4.41 -10.89 -21.23
N THR A 206 3.40 -11.06 -22.10
CA THR A 206 2.12 -10.35 -22.03
C THR A 206 1.45 -10.52 -20.68
N TRP A 207 1.47 -11.72 -20.11
CA TRP A 207 0.89 -11.96 -18.79
C TRP A 207 1.62 -11.19 -17.68
N TRP A 208 2.96 -11.24 -17.65
CA TRP A 208 3.76 -10.54 -16.65
C TRP A 208 3.65 -9.02 -16.75
N ILE A 209 3.65 -8.50 -17.98
CA ILE A 209 3.47 -7.06 -18.24
C ILE A 209 2.09 -6.60 -17.72
N ARG A 210 1.03 -7.34 -18.09
CA ARG A 210 -0.34 -7.06 -17.64
C ARG A 210 -0.44 -7.08 -16.13
N GLN A 211 0.09 -8.10 -15.48
CA GLN A 211 0.10 -8.26 -14.04
C GLN A 211 0.82 -7.10 -13.34
N ALA A 212 2.01 -6.71 -13.84
CA ALA A 212 2.78 -5.61 -13.28
C ALA A 212 2.01 -4.28 -13.39
N ILE A 213 1.46 -3.98 -14.57
CA ILE A 213 0.67 -2.75 -14.80
C ILE A 213 -0.59 -2.72 -13.91
N THR A 214 -1.35 -3.82 -13.86
CA THR A 214 -2.58 -3.88 -13.05
C THR A 214 -2.28 -3.71 -11.57
N ARG A 215 -1.22 -4.34 -11.09
CA ARG A 215 -0.76 -4.20 -9.71
C ARG A 215 -0.30 -2.78 -9.41
N ALA A 216 0.49 -2.17 -10.28
CA ALA A 216 0.93 -0.79 -10.13
C ALA A 216 -0.26 0.20 -10.07
N ILE A 217 -1.27 0.01 -10.92
CA ILE A 217 -2.50 0.81 -10.87
C ILE A 217 -3.20 0.63 -9.51
N ALA A 218 -3.35 -0.59 -9.00
CA ALA A 218 -4.00 -0.82 -7.72
C ALA A 218 -3.23 -0.18 -6.55
N ASP A 219 -1.89 -0.20 -6.61
CA ASP A 219 -1.01 0.27 -5.54
C ASP A 219 -0.75 1.78 -5.56
N GLN A 220 -0.71 2.42 -6.73
CA GLN A 220 -0.17 3.78 -6.89
C GLN A 220 -1.16 4.79 -7.50
N SER A 221 -2.30 4.34 -8.09
CA SER A 221 -3.22 5.25 -8.81
C SER A 221 -4.01 6.19 -7.91
N ARG A 222 -4.00 5.98 -6.60
CA ARG A 222 -4.80 6.76 -5.63
C ARG A 222 -3.92 7.49 -4.64
N THR A 223 -4.28 8.72 -4.31
CA THR A 223 -3.64 9.50 -3.25
C THR A 223 -3.73 8.79 -1.89
N ILE A 224 -4.90 8.21 -1.58
CA ILE A 224 -5.10 7.35 -0.42
C ILE A 224 -5.11 5.91 -0.92
N ARG A 225 -4.03 5.16 -0.64
CA ARG A 225 -3.86 3.79 -1.08
C ARG A 225 -4.95 2.88 -0.52
N LEU A 226 -5.51 2.04 -1.39
CA LEU A 226 -6.45 0.98 -1.02
C LEU A 226 -5.80 -0.40 -1.18
N PRO A 227 -6.17 -1.39 -0.34
CA PRO A 227 -5.77 -2.78 -0.55
C PRO A 227 -6.23 -3.32 -1.92
N VAL A 228 -5.41 -4.17 -2.54
CA VAL A 228 -5.66 -4.70 -3.89
C VAL A 228 -7.03 -5.38 -4.02
N HIS A 229 -7.44 -6.17 -3.02
CA HIS A 229 -8.73 -6.85 -3.03
C HIS A 229 -9.95 -5.88 -3.04
N LEU A 230 -9.82 -4.70 -2.41
CA LEU A 230 -10.86 -3.66 -2.48
C LEU A 230 -10.88 -3.01 -3.86
N TYR A 231 -9.71 -2.74 -4.46
CA TYR A 231 -9.61 -2.22 -5.82
C TYR A 231 -10.25 -3.16 -6.84
N GLU A 232 -9.99 -4.47 -6.74
CA GLU A 232 -10.61 -5.49 -7.59
C GLU A 232 -12.12 -5.54 -7.40
N THR A 233 -12.59 -5.48 -6.15
CA THR A 233 -14.03 -5.46 -5.85
C THR A 233 -14.70 -4.21 -6.44
N ILE A 234 -14.09 -3.03 -6.31
CA ILE A 234 -14.56 -1.78 -6.91
C ILE A 234 -14.62 -1.90 -8.45
N SER A 235 -13.61 -2.51 -9.06
CA SER A 235 -13.58 -2.75 -10.50
C SER A 235 -14.70 -3.69 -10.95
N ARG A 236 -14.95 -4.77 -10.21
CA ARG A 236 -16.08 -5.68 -10.46
C ARG A 236 -17.41 -4.96 -10.31
N ILE A 237 -17.62 -4.16 -9.24
CA ILE A 237 -18.84 -3.36 -9.06
C ILE A 237 -19.07 -2.43 -10.25
N LYS A 238 -18.03 -1.71 -10.71
CA LYS A 238 -18.13 -0.82 -11.88
C LYS A 238 -18.52 -1.59 -13.16
N LYS A 239 -17.93 -2.78 -13.37
CA LYS A 239 -18.24 -3.64 -14.51
C LYS A 239 -19.69 -4.12 -14.45
N THR A 240 -20.12 -4.67 -13.31
CA THR A 240 -21.50 -5.15 -13.09
C THR A 240 -22.51 -4.04 -13.26
N THR A 241 -22.26 -2.85 -12.68
CA THR A 241 -23.11 -1.67 -12.85
C THR A 241 -23.26 -1.30 -14.33
N LYS A 242 -22.18 -1.38 -15.12
CA LYS A 242 -22.23 -1.10 -16.56
C LYS A 242 -23.06 -2.12 -17.31
N VAL A 243 -22.89 -3.42 -17.01
CA VAL A 243 -23.66 -4.50 -17.64
C VAL A 243 -25.14 -4.37 -17.32
N LEU A 244 -25.50 -4.25 -16.04
CA LEU A 244 -26.90 -4.07 -15.61
C LEU A 244 -27.54 -2.80 -16.18
N SER A 245 -26.77 -1.71 -16.28
CA SER A 245 -27.26 -0.47 -16.92
C SER A 245 -27.55 -0.68 -18.41
N GLN A 246 -26.78 -1.53 -19.08
CA GLN A 246 -26.98 -1.85 -20.48
C GLN A 246 -28.19 -2.79 -20.69
N GLU A 247 -28.41 -3.74 -19.78
CA GLU A 247 -29.53 -4.67 -19.80
C GLU A 247 -30.86 -3.97 -19.48
N PHE A 248 -30.88 -3.13 -18.46
CA PHE A 248 -32.09 -2.45 -17.99
C PHE A 248 -32.38 -1.15 -18.72
N GLY A 249 -31.46 -0.62 -19.53
CA GLY A 249 -31.58 0.69 -20.17
C GLY A 249 -31.64 1.88 -19.19
N ARG A 250 -31.42 1.65 -17.88
CA ARG A 250 -31.41 2.63 -16.80
C ARG A 250 -30.28 2.37 -15.82
N LYS A 251 -29.97 3.35 -14.96
CA LYS A 251 -29.03 3.16 -13.85
C LYS A 251 -29.61 2.11 -12.87
N PRO A 252 -28.88 1.01 -12.56
CA PRO A 252 -29.33 -0.01 -11.63
C PRO A 252 -29.39 0.53 -10.19
N SER A 253 -30.29 -0.03 -9.37
CA SER A 253 -30.40 0.28 -7.95
C SER A 253 -29.25 -0.40 -7.16
N GLU A 254 -29.01 0.06 -5.93
CA GLU A 254 -28.00 -0.55 -5.05
C GLU A 254 -28.35 -2.01 -4.72
N GLU A 255 -29.65 -2.31 -4.64
CA GLU A 255 -30.18 -3.64 -4.36
C GLU A 255 -29.89 -4.62 -5.51
N GLU A 256 -30.17 -4.21 -6.75
CA GLU A 256 -29.90 -4.98 -7.96
C GLU A 256 -28.38 -5.27 -8.14
N ILE A 257 -27.54 -4.28 -7.82
CA ILE A 257 -26.07 -4.47 -7.85
C ILE A 257 -25.64 -5.43 -6.75
N ALA A 258 -26.17 -5.30 -5.52
CA ALA A 258 -25.82 -6.15 -4.40
C ALA A 258 -26.24 -7.61 -4.64
N GLU A 259 -27.42 -7.83 -5.22
CA GLU A 259 -27.92 -9.15 -5.61
C GLU A 259 -27.04 -9.80 -6.68
N SER A 260 -26.71 -9.06 -7.76
CA SER A 260 -25.84 -9.55 -8.83
C SER A 260 -24.41 -9.85 -8.37
N MET A 261 -23.94 -9.18 -7.31
CA MET A 261 -22.60 -9.37 -6.74
C MET A 261 -22.57 -10.34 -5.55
N GLU A 262 -23.72 -10.93 -5.15
CA GLU A 262 -23.87 -11.82 -3.99
C GLU A 262 -23.33 -11.20 -2.70
N MET A 263 -23.60 -9.91 -2.46
CA MET A 263 -23.12 -9.20 -1.27
C MET A 263 -24.24 -8.45 -0.57
N THR A 264 -24.03 -8.13 0.72
CA THR A 264 -24.96 -7.30 1.48
C THR A 264 -24.93 -5.84 1.02
N ILE A 265 -26.07 -5.15 1.10
CA ILE A 265 -26.20 -3.73 0.73
C ILE A 265 -25.27 -2.85 1.58
N GLU A 266 -25.11 -3.17 2.87
CA GLU A 266 -24.22 -2.45 3.78
C GLU A 266 -22.77 -2.53 3.32
N LYS A 267 -22.30 -3.73 2.91
CA LYS A 267 -20.96 -3.94 2.37
C LYS A 267 -20.75 -3.17 1.08
N LEU A 268 -21.77 -3.16 0.19
CA LEU A 268 -21.73 -2.39 -1.05
C LEU A 268 -21.54 -0.88 -0.75
N ARG A 269 -22.35 -0.33 0.16
CA ARG A 269 -22.27 1.08 0.57
C ARG A 269 -20.93 1.43 1.20
N PHE A 270 -20.40 0.56 2.06
CA PHE A 270 -19.07 0.75 2.64
C PHE A 270 -17.97 0.81 1.56
N ILE A 271 -18.00 -0.11 0.60
CA ILE A 271 -17.05 -0.13 -0.51
C ILE A 271 -17.22 1.11 -1.40
N ALA A 272 -18.46 1.51 -1.69
CA ALA A 272 -18.74 2.70 -2.49
C ALA A 272 -18.23 3.98 -1.80
N LYS A 273 -18.38 4.10 -0.47
CA LYS A 273 -17.83 5.22 0.31
C LYS A 273 -16.29 5.22 0.28
N SER A 274 -15.66 4.06 0.41
CA SER A 274 -14.20 3.92 0.33
C SER A 274 -13.66 4.16 -1.08
N ALA A 275 -14.50 4.02 -2.11
CA ALA A 275 -14.12 4.22 -3.51
C ALA A 275 -14.08 5.70 -3.93
N GLN A 276 -14.52 6.63 -3.09
CA GLN A 276 -14.49 8.06 -3.39
C GLN A 276 -13.05 8.56 -3.56
N LEU A 277 -12.88 9.51 -4.48
CA LEU A 277 -11.60 10.16 -4.73
C LEU A 277 -11.57 11.50 -3.99
N PRO A 278 -10.43 11.88 -3.39
CA PRO A 278 -10.27 13.20 -2.82
C PRO A 278 -10.31 14.27 -3.92
N ILE A 279 -10.81 15.43 -3.58
CA ILE A 279 -10.83 16.61 -4.44
C ILE A 279 -9.67 17.51 -4.02
N SER A 280 -9.03 18.18 -4.97
CA SER A 280 -7.93 19.13 -4.67
C SER A 280 -8.50 20.38 -3.98
N LEU A 281 -7.80 20.87 -2.95
CA LEU A 281 -8.11 22.14 -2.31
C LEU A 281 -7.89 23.35 -3.23
N GLU A 282 -7.03 23.19 -4.23
CA GLU A 282 -6.76 24.21 -5.24
C GLU A 282 -7.82 24.27 -6.36
N THR A 283 -8.87 23.44 -6.28
CA THR A 283 -9.94 23.46 -7.29
C THR A 283 -10.65 24.80 -7.27
N PRO A 284 -10.70 25.54 -8.40
CA PRO A 284 -11.39 26.82 -8.46
C PRO A 284 -12.89 26.66 -8.29
N ILE A 285 -13.54 27.57 -7.56
CA ILE A 285 -14.97 27.61 -7.33
C ILE A 285 -15.53 28.92 -7.91
N GLY A 286 -16.65 28.84 -8.60
CA GLY A 286 -17.32 29.99 -9.20
C GLY A 286 -16.99 30.17 -10.68
N LYS A 287 -17.61 31.18 -11.30
CA LYS A 287 -17.42 31.50 -12.72
C LYS A 287 -16.18 32.36 -12.98
N GLU A 288 -15.72 33.10 -12.00
CA GLU A 288 -14.58 34.03 -12.08
C GLU A 288 -13.25 33.40 -11.66
N GLU A 289 -13.31 32.13 -11.14
CA GLU A 289 -12.12 31.32 -10.75
C GLU A 289 -11.23 31.98 -9.67
N ASP A 290 -11.69 33.07 -9.03
CA ASP A 290 -10.89 33.84 -8.05
C ASP A 290 -10.81 33.17 -6.67
N SER A 291 -11.73 32.25 -6.36
CA SER A 291 -11.79 31.52 -5.09
C SER A 291 -11.48 30.05 -5.25
N ARG A 292 -10.77 29.47 -4.28
CA ARG A 292 -10.41 28.05 -4.25
C ARG A 292 -11.20 27.31 -3.18
N LEU A 293 -11.37 26.00 -3.34
CA LEU A 293 -12.09 25.17 -2.37
C LEU A 293 -11.49 25.29 -0.96
N GLY A 294 -10.17 25.44 -0.86
CA GLY A 294 -9.46 25.61 0.40
C GLY A 294 -9.87 26.84 1.20
N ASP A 295 -10.31 27.92 0.54
CA ASP A 295 -10.69 29.17 1.17
C ASP A 295 -12.03 29.06 1.93
N PHE A 296 -12.85 28.05 1.61
CA PHE A 296 -14.16 27.80 2.23
C PHE A 296 -14.12 26.79 3.39
N ILE A 297 -12.98 26.15 3.62
CA ILE A 297 -12.85 25.14 4.66
C ILE A 297 -12.41 25.84 5.95
N GLU A 298 -13.26 25.76 6.99
CA GLU A 298 -12.91 26.27 8.30
C GLU A 298 -11.71 25.51 8.87
N ALA A 299 -10.77 26.28 9.43
CA ALA A 299 -9.65 25.70 10.16
C ALA A 299 -10.15 25.27 11.56
N ASP A 300 -9.76 24.07 11.98
CA ASP A 300 -10.02 23.56 13.32
C ASP A 300 -8.99 24.14 14.32
N ILE A 301 -8.90 25.48 14.32
CA ILE A 301 -8.03 26.25 15.21
C ILE A 301 -8.93 26.98 16.20
N GLU A 302 -8.55 26.93 17.47
CA GLU A 302 -9.25 27.69 18.52
C GLU A 302 -9.21 29.18 18.23
N ASN A 303 -10.37 29.83 18.34
CA ASN A 303 -10.45 31.26 18.18
C ASN A 303 -9.69 31.94 19.32
N PRO A 304 -9.07 33.13 19.08
CA PRO A 304 -8.39 33.91 20.15
C PRO A 304 -9.26 34.16 21.37
N GLU A 305 -10.58 34.35 21.19
CA GLU A 305 -11.53 34.53 22.29
C GLU A 305 -11.64 33.26 23.16
N GLN A 306 -11.60 32.07 22.55
CA GLN A 306 -11.62 30.79 23.25
C GLN A 306 -10.34 30.58 24.05
N ASP A 307 -9.19 30.96 23.49
CA ASP A 307 -7.89 30.84 24.14
C ASP A 307 -7.79 31.77 25.34
N VAL A 308 -8.23 33.04 25.20
CA VAL A 308 -8.35 33.99 26.32
C VAL A 308 -9.31 33.46 27.38
N SER A 309 -10.48 32.96 26.98
CA SER A 309 -11.46 32.37 27.89
C SER A 309 -10.90 31.19 28.69
N LYS A 310 -10.12 30.32 28.05
CA LYS A 310 -9.43 29.22 28.74
C LYS A 310 -8.37 29.68 29.70
N THR A 311 -7.64 30.72 29.35
CA THR A 311 -6.63 31.33 30.24
C THR A 311 -7.27 31.95 31.48
N LEU A 312 -8.35 32.74 31.30
CA LEU A 312 -9.13 33.31 32.42
C LEU A 312 -9.73 32.22 33.31
N LEU A 313 -10.31 31.16 32.68
CA LEU A 313 -10.83 30.02 33.45
C LEU A 313 -9.73 29.36 34.29
N ARG A 314 -8.52 29.28 33.80
CA ARG A 314 -7.38 28.69 34.52
C ARG A 314 -6.99 29.57 35.72
N GLU A 315 -6.91 30.87 35.52
CA GLU A 315 -6.63 31.86 36.60
C GLU A 315 -7.70 31.84 37.70
N ASP A 316 -8.97 31.84 37.30
CA ASP A 316 -10.09 31.79 38.25
C ASP A 316 -10.14 30.44 39.00
N LEU A 317 -9.84 29.35 38.32
CA LEU A 317 -9.74 28.03 38.92
C LEU A 317 -8.60 27.99 39.96
N GLU A 318 -7.45 28.56 39.66
CA GLU A 318 -6.34 28.69 40.59
C GLU A 318 -6.71 29.53 41.81
N GLY A 319 -7.42 30.65 41.59
CA GLY A 319 -7.96 31.50 42.64
C GLY A 319 -8.92 30.76 43.56
N VAL A 320 -9.83 29.98 43.02
CA VAL A 320 -10.79 29.16 43.79
C VAL A 320 -10.06 28.02 44.54
N LEU A 321 -9.09 27.37 43.92
CA LEU A 321 -8.28 26.32 44.54
C LEU A 321 -7.41 26.87 45.69
N ALA A 322 -6.93 28.12 45.61
CA ALA A 322 -6.17 28.76 46.67
C ALA A 322 -6.99 28.93 47.97
N THR A 323 -8.33 28.95 47.90
CA THR A 323 -9.20 28.98 49.08
C THR A 323 -9.31 27.67 49.85
N LEU A 324 -8.77 26.58 49.33
CA LEU A 324 -8.74 25.28 49.98
C LEU A 324 -7.47 25.11 50.87
N SER A 325 -7.48 24.11 51.74
CA SER A 325 -6.22 23.77 52.43
C SER A 325 -5.16 23.27 51.46
N PRO A 326 -3.86 23.47 51.75
CA PRO A 326 -2.78 23.07 50.83
C PRO A 326 -2.87 21.60 50.37
N ARG A 327 -3.16 20.68 51.30
CA ARG A 327 -3.33 19.25 50.99
C ARG A 327 -4.54 18.98 50.09
N GLU A 328 -5.68 19.64 50.29
CA GLU A 328 -6.89 19.47 49.49
C GLU A 328 -6.66 20.02 48.09
N ARG A 329 -5.96 21.13 47.94
CA ARG A 329 -5.60 21.75 46.66
C ARG A 329 -4.66 20.87 45.85
N ASP A 330 -3.58 20.38 46.46
CA ASP A 330 -2.56 19.60 45.78
C ASP A 330 -3.10 18.22 45.35
N VAL A 331 -3.98 17.59 46.14
CA VAL A 331 -4.67 16.36 45.76
C VAL A 331 -5.54 16.59 44.53
N LEU A 332 -6.31 17.70 44.44
CA LEU A 332 -7.12 18.02 43.27
C LEU A 332 -6.25 18.33 42.04
N ARG A 333 -5.15 19.10 42.19
CA ARG A 333 -4.22 19.41 41.11
C ARG A 333 -3.65 18.13 40.47
N LEU A 334 -3.17 17.21 41.29
CA LEU A 334 -2.63 15.95 40.82
C LEU A 334 -3.72 15.01 40.24
N ARG A 335 -4.91 14.99 40.84
CA ARG A 335 -6.02 14.14 40.39
C ARG A 335 -6.53 14.52 39.02
N TYR A 336 -6.70 15.82 38.76
CA TYR A 336 -7.23 16.34 37.51
C TYR A 336 -6.13 16.77 36.52
N GLY A 337 -4.86 16.68 36.90
CA GLY A 337 -3.73 17.02 36.03
C GLY A 337 -3.69 18.49 35.61
N ILE A 338 -4.04 19.42 36.53
CA ILE A 338 -4.13 20.85 36.22
C ILE A 338 -2.76 21.44 35.88
N ASP A 339 -1.68 20.96 36.53
CA ASP A 339 -0.32 21.41 36.30
C ASP A 339 0.37 20.67 35.15
N ASP A 340 0.32 19.33 35.16
CA ASP A 340 1.10 18.46 34.26
C ASP A 340 0.28 17.94 33.08
N GLY A 341 -1.03 18.22 32.98
CA GLY A 341 -1.96 17.68 32.02
C GLY A 341 -2.23 16.17 32.19
N ARG A 342 -1.57 15.49 33.14
CA ARG A 342 -1.72 14.05 33.39
C ARG A 342 -2.54 13.79 34.64
N MET A 343 -3.71 13.19 34.49
CA MET A 343 -4.53 12.73 35.60
C MET A 343 -3.85 11.54 36.32
N LYS A 344 -3.63 11.70 37.63
CA LYS A 344 -3.05 10.63 38.47
C LYS A 344 -4.16 9.83 39.16
N THR A 345 -3.88 8.57 39.40
CA THR A 345 -4.80 7.68 40.14
C THR A 345 -4.75 7.96 41.64
N LEU A 346 -5.84 7.61 42.38
CA LEU A 346 -5.87 7.77 43.82
C LEU A 346 -4.75 7.03 44.57
N GLU A 347 -4.27 5.95 43.97
CA GLU A 347 -3.18 5.13 44.50
C GLU A 347 -1.82 5.81 44.32
N GLU A 348 -1.54 6.34 43.13
CA GLU A 348 -0.33 7.13 42.86
C GLU A 348 -0.25 8.38 43.74
N ILE A 349 -1.40 9.05 43.93
CA ILE A 349 -1.48 10.23 44.83
C ILE A 349 -1.24 9.78 46.25
N GLY A 350 -1.78 8.61 46.66
CA GLY A 350 -1.55 8.03 47.98
C GLY A 350 -0.07 7.75 48.22
N GLN A 351 0.67 7.29 47.26
CA GLN A 351 2.13 7.09 47.34
C GLN A 351 2.89 8.42 47.47
N ILE A 352 2.46 9.46 46.77
CA ILE A 352 3.11 10.80 46.83
C ILE A 352 2.95 11.44 48.21
N PHE A 353 1.79 11.28 48.86
CA PHE A 353 1.48 11.87 50.15
C PHE A 353 1.66 10.93 51.35
N ASP A 354 2.12 9.73 51.08
CA ASP A 354 2.36 8.67 52.09
C ASP A 354 1.11 8.34 52.92
N VAL A 355 -0.05 8.21 52.22
CA VAL A 355 -1.37 7.93 52.82
C VAL A 355 -2.13 6.88 52.01
N THR A 356 -3.08 6.24 52.66
CA THR A 356 -3.91 5.20 52.00
C THR A 356 -4.81 5.79 50.91
N ARG A 357 -5.10 5.02 49.87
CA ARG A 357 -6.02 5.35 48.78
C ARG A 357 -7.37 5.88 49.27
N GLU A 358 -7.92 5.26 50.32
CA GLU A 358 -9.21 5.66 50.88
C GLU A 358 -9.13 7.06 51.57
N ARG A 359 -8.00 7.39 52.17
CA ARG A 359 -7.78 8.70 52.74
C ARG A 359 -7.72 9.79 51.67
N ILE A 360 -7.09 9.53 50.53
CA ILE A 360 -7.11 10.46 49.39
C ILE A 360 -8.54 10.65 48.89
N ARG A 361 -9.32 9.59 48.74
CA ARG A 361 -10.73 9.68 48.35
C ARG A 361 -11.58 10.54 49.30
N GLN A 362 -11.33 10.42 50.61
CA GLN A 362 -12.00 11.26 51.60
C GLN A 362 -11.61 12.74 51.48
N ILE A 363 -10.31 13.02 51.22
CA ILE A 363 -9.81 14.39 51.01
C ILE A 363 -10.42 14.99 49.76
N GLU A 364 -10.44 14.24 48.65
CA GLU A 364 -11.07 14.66 47.40
C GLU A 364 -12.56 14.97 47.57
N ALA A 365 -13.33 14.06 48.19
CA ALA A 365 -14.75 14.27 48.45
C ALA A 365 -15.03 15.50 49.34
N LYS A 366 -14.18 15.73 50.35
CA LYS A 366 -14.28 16.90 51.21
C LYS A 366 -13.95 18.21 50.48
N ALA A 367 -12.90 18.18 49.62
CA ALA A 367 -12.51 19.32 48.81
C ALA A 367 -13.60 19.68 47.79
N LEU A 368 -14.15 18.73 47.07
CA LEU A 368 -15.25 18.91 46.12
C LEU A 368 -16.52 19.43 46.80
N ARG A 369 -16.84 18.97 48.06
CA ARG A 369 -17.96 19.50 48.84
C ARG A 369 -17.76 20.98 49.20
N LYS A 370 -16.53 21.36 49.56
CA LYS A 370 -16.18 22.76 49.83
C LYS A 370 -16.28 23.66 48.59
N LEU A 371 -15.90 23.13 47.39
CA LEU A 371 -16.00 23.86 46.14
C LEU A 371 -17.45 24.07 45.68
N ARG A 372 -18.37 23.15 46.02
CA ARG A 372 -19.81 23.31 45.70
C ARG A 372 -20.50 24.45 46.46
N HIS A 373 -19.87 25.05 47.48
CA HIS A 373 -20.45 26.12 48.24
C HIS A 373 -20.70 27.35 47.33
N PRO A 374 -21.87 28.05 47.42
CA PRO A 374 -22.24 29.15 46.52
C PRO A 374 -21.19 30.25 46.37
N ASN A 375 -20.51 30.63 47.46
CA ASN A 375 -19.48 31.65 47.42
C ASN A 375 -18.23 31.31 46.61
N ARG A 376 -18.00 30.03 46.29
CA ARG A 376 -16.85 29.57 45.50
C ARG A 376 -17.27 29.13 44.10
N ASN A 377 -18.47 28.57 43.96
CA ASN A 377 -18.99 28.10 42.71
C ASN A 377 -19.49 29.26 41.81
N GLY A 378 -19.76 30.43 42.36
CA GLY A 378 -20.28 31.58 41.60
C GLY A 378 -19.40 31.93 40.39
N VAL A 379 -18.09 32.07 40.62
CA VAL A 379 -17.11 32.42 39.59
C VAL A 379 -17.06 31.38 38.47
N LEU A 380 -17.08 30.09 38.83
CA LEU A 380 -16.98 29.02 37.86
C LEU A 380 -18.28 28.76 37.08
N LYS A 381 -19.43 29.22 37.57
CA LYS A 381 -20.72 29.06 36.87
C LYS A 381 -20.80 29.83 35.56
N GLU A 382 -20.08 30.94 35.44
CA GLU A 382 -20.07 31.76 34.23
C GLU A 382 -19.47 31.01 33.02
N TYR A 383 -18.59 30.04 33.26
CA TYR A 383 -17.96 29.24 32.24
C TYR A 383 -18.74 27.95 31.85
N ILE A 384 -19.79 27.60 32.61
CA ILE A 384 -20.63 26.41 32.34
C ILE A 384 -21.93 26.94 31.73
N LYS A 385 -21.99 26.86 30.39
CA LYS A 385 -23.23 27.10 29.62
C LYS A 385 -24.10 25.87 29.60
#